data_f4b702987abecbdef22a754a664e7359
#
_entry.id   f4b702987abecbdef22a754a664e7359
#
_cell.length_a   1.000
_cell.length_b   1.000
_cell.length_c   1.000
_cell.angle_alpha   90.00
_cell.angle_beta   90.00
_cell.angle_gamma   90.00
#
_symmetry.space_group_name_H-M   'P 1'
#
loop_
_entity.id
_entity.type
_entity.pdbx_description
1 polymer ?
#
loop_
_entity_poly.entity_id
_entity_poly.type
_entity_poly.pdbx_seq_one_letter_code
_entity_poly.pdbx_strand_id
1 'polypeptide(L)'
;MNDENCIFLFHLSTGDNFTMYAAVRHFQKLYRNVYIFCLHRNRRAVIQLYETYANVHIIISDETYNNFLAPSNLINQCKSQIKNCVVVASGYYDSTFDGSTGFWERFYTQLCLPYRIRYQYEDINRNNERELSLYNSIVGMFGKNYIFLHDHRNIAYTHYDIRPNVRVKSDLPVFHPNINYYSELENETNPHHDLWSSEFMSDNLLDYCTLIENSTEIHVSDSSFSCLMPFLDLKNVKRKCIYTNLDVVSYHSEFKNWEIMAVGV
;
A
#
# COMPACT_ATOMS: atom_id res chain seq x y z
N MET A 1 27.34 -10.08 7.99
CA MET A 1 26.65 -9.95 6.69
C MET A 1 27.04 -11.16 5.89
N ASN A 2 26.10 -11.91 5.38
CA ASN A 2 26.37 -13.07 4.54
C ASN A 2 26.85 -12.57 3.15
N ASP A 3 27.88 -13.19 2.57
CA ASP A 3 28.38 -12.79 1.24
C ASP A 3 27.45 -13.22 0.09
N GLU A 4 26.31 -13.80 0.41
CA GLU A 4 25.30 -14.23 -0.55
C GLU A 4 24.34 -13.10 -0.93
N ASN A 5 23.83 -13.19 -2.14
CA ASN A 5 22.73 -12.35 -2.62
C ASN A 5 21.38 -13.02 -2.25
N CYS A 6 20.36 -12.23 -1.96
CA CYS A 6 19.00 -12.69 -1.72
C CYS A 6 18.08 -12.26 -2.85
N ILE A 7 17.44 -13.19 -3.52
CA ILE A 7 16.29 -12.90 -4.39
C ILE A 7 15.06 -13.08 -3.53
N PHE A 8 14.42 -11.96 -3.16
CA PHE A 8 13.27 -11.96 -2.28
C PHE A 8 11.99 -11.76 -3.08
N LEU A 9 11.20 -12.80 -3.15
CA LEU A 9 9.97 -12.88 -3.91
C LEU A 9 8.76 -12.83 -2.99
N PHE A 10 7.89 -11.87 -3.21
CA PHE A 10 6.58 -11.75 -2.60
C PHE A 10 5.59 -11.18 -3.64
N HIS A 11 4.34 -10.94 -3.27
CA HIS A 11 3.37 -10.34 -4.19
C HIS A 11 3.85 -8.96 -4.67
N LEU A 12 3.56 -8.60 -5.92
CA LEU A 12 4.18 -7.45 -6.60
C LEU A 12 3.34 -6.17 -6.54
N SER A 13 2.25 -6.15 -5.77
CA SER A 13 1.44 -4.94 -5.63
C SER A 13 2.15 -3.89 -4.75
N THR A 14 1.71 -2.65 -4.83
CA THR A 14 2.24 -1.59 -3.97
C THR A 14 1.95 -1.87 -2.49
N GLY A 15 0.75 -2.36 -2.19
CA GLY A 15 0.35 -2.72 -0.82
C GLY A 15 1.24 -3.81 -0.23
N ASP A 16 1.56 -4.84 -1.01
CA ASP A 16 2.46 -5.92 -0.57
C ASP A 16 3.87 -5.39 -0.30
N ASN A 17 4.36 -4.42 -1.10
CA ASN A 17 5.65 -3.79 -0.85
C ASN A 17 5.67 -3.02 0.49
N PHE A 18 4.59 -2.33 0.88
CA PHE A 18 4.49 -1.74 2.22
C PHE A 18 4.43 -2.81 3.31
N THR A 19 3.62 -3.84 3.10
CA THR A 19 3.51 -4.94 4.06
C THR A 19 4.86 -5.61 4.31
N MET A 20 5.63 -5.85 3.25
CA MET A 20 6.91 -6.54 3.28
C MET A 20 8.13 -5.62 3.53
N TYR A 21 7.92 -4.31 3.66
CA TYR A 21 9.00 -3.35 3.85
C TYR A 21 9.95 -3.72 4.99
N ALA A 22 9.41 -4.04 6.16
CA ALA A 22 10.22 -4.43 7.31
C ALA A 22 10.98 -5.74 7.09
N ALA A 23 10.40 -6.71 6.39
CA ALA A 23 11.09 -7.94 6.03
C ALA A 23 12.25 -7.67 5.06
N VAL A 24 12.04 -6.85 4.01
CA VAL A 24 13.11 -6.42 3.10
C VAL A 24 14.23 -5.73 3.88
N ARG A 25 13.89 -4.82 4.79
CA ARG A 25 14.86 -4.12 5.65
C ARG A 25 15.62 -5.07 6.59
N HIS A 26 14.96 -6.12 7.06
CA HIS A 26 15.60 -7.17 7.85
C HIS A 26 16.61 -7.94 6.99
N PHE A 27 16.21 -8.43 5.83
CA PHE A 27 17.09 -9.17 4.91
C PHE A 27 18.23 -8.30 4.35
N GLN A 28 17.98 -7.01 4.11
CA GLN A 28 19.01 -6.05 3.69
C GLN A 28 20.20 -5.97 4.65
N LYS A 29 19.98 -6.23 5.93
CA LYS A 29 21.08 -6.29 6.94
C LYS A 29 21.80 -7.61 6.96
N LEU A 30 21.19 -8.69 6.47
CA LEU A 30 21.73 -10.05 6.50
C LEU A 30 22.50 -10.41 5.24
N TYR A 31 22.07 -9.93 4.09
CA TYR A 31 22.62 -10.31 2.79
C TYR A 31 23.43 -9.19 2.16
N ARG A 32 24.37 -9.55 1.28
CA ARG A 32 25.19 -8.61 0.53
C ARG A 32 24.34 -7.70 -0.35
N ASN A 33 23.40 -8.29 -1.10
CA ASN A 33 22.40 -7.59 -1.89
C ASN A 33 21.05 -8.29 -1.74
N VAL A 34 19.96 -7.51 -1.78
CA VAL A 34 18.58 -8.00 -1.81
C VAL A 34 17.92 -7.53 -3.09
N TYR A 35 17.43 -8.45 -3.88
CA TYR A 35 16.73 -8.19 -5.13
C TYR A 35 15.25 -8.44 -4.91
N ILE A 36 14.43 -7.39 -5.08
CA ILE A 36 12.97 -7.43 -4.97
C ILE A 36 12.33 -7.11 -6.31
N PHE A 37 11.06 -7.43 -6.46
CA PHE A 37 10.33 -7.24 -7.71
C PHE A 37 9.16 -6.29 -7.52
N CYS A 38 8.83 -5.53 -8.56
CA CYS A 38 7.60 -4.76 -8.62
C CYS A 38 7.03 -4.73 -10.04
N LEU A 39 5.73 -4.50 -10.16
CA LEU A 39 5.09 -4.24 -11.44
C LEU A 39 5.46 -2.85 -11.96
N HIS A 40 5.57 -2.71 -13.28
CA HIS A 40 5.92 -1.44 -13.92
C HIS A 40 5.03 -0.28 -13.45
N ARG A 41 3.73 -0.51 -13.30
CA ARG A 41 2.76 0.49 -12.81
C ARG A 41 3.04 0.98 -11.39
N ASN A 42 3.72 0.18 -10.56
CA ASN A 42 3.99 0.47 -9.14
C ASN A 42 5.40 1.03 -8.92
N ARG A 43 6.23 1.10 -9.96
CA ARG A 43 7.69 1.34 -9.85
C ARG A 43 8.06 2.62 -9.10
N ARG A 44 7.30 3.71 -9.26
CA ARG A 44 7.64 5.00 -8.64
C ARG A 44 7.61 4.92 -7.13
N ALA A 45 6.53 4.40 -6.56
CA ALA A 45 6.41 4.24 -5.12
C ALA A 45 7.43 3.24 -4.57
N VAL A 46 7.63 2.11 -5.25
CA VAL A 46 8.56 1.07 -4.80
C VAL A 46 10.02 1.54 -4.90
N ILE A 47 10.42 2.23 -5.97
CA ILE A 47 11.77 2.81 -6.08
C ILE A 47 11.98 3.80 -4.95
N GLN A 48 11.08 4.75 -4.74
CA GLN A 48 11.22 5.73 -3.66
C GLN A 48 11.32 5.06 -2.30
N LEU A 49 10.54 4.01 -2.05
CA LEU A 49 10.55 3.29 -0.77
C LEU A 49 11.94 2.74 -0.40
N TYR A 50 12.72 2.32 -1.40
CA TYR A 50 13.99 1.62 -1.18
C TYR A 50 15.23 2.34 -1.70
N GLU A 51 15.15 3.48 -2.41
CA GLU A 51 16.27 4.13 -3.09
C GLU A 51 17.41 4.57 -2.15
N THR A 52 17.13 4.75 -0.85
CA THR A 52 18.16 5.07 0.15
C THR A 52 19.01 3.89 0.59
N TYR A 53 18.66 2.67 0.17
CA TYR A 53 19.35 1.44 0.55
C TYR A 53 20.17 0.89 -0.61
N ALA A 54 21.48 1.20 -0.61
CA ALA A 54 22.39 0.91 -1.73
C ALA A 54 22.47 -0.59 -2.12
N ASN A 55 22.12 -1.50 -1.21
CA ASN A 55 22.13 -2.94 -1.46
C ASN A 55 20.72 -3.55 -1.65
N VAL A 56 19.69 -2.72 -1.84
CA VAL A 56 18.37 -3.17 -2.29
C VAL A 56 18.20 -2.82 -3.76
N HIS A 57 17.98 -3.83 -4.59
CA HIS A 57 17.86 -3.71 -6.04
C HIS A 57 16.46 -4.08 -6.48
N ILE A 58 15.83 -3.23 -7.28
CA ILE A 58 14.46 -3.41 -7.74
C ILE A 58 14.47 -3.91 -9.18
N ILE A 59 13.81 -5.04 -9.40
CA ILE A 59 13.60 -5.63 -10.72
C ILE A 59 12.17 -5.33 -11.14
N ILE A 60 12.03 -4.58 -12.22
CA ILE A 60 10.72 -4.20 -12.75
C ILE A 60 10.22 -5.30 -13.68
N SER A 61 9.00 -5.78 -13.45
CA SER A 61 8.34 -6.79 -14.27
C SER A 61 7.06 -6.23 -14.88
N ASP A 62 6.86 -6.48 -16.17
CA ASP A 62 5.62 -6.16 -16.89
C ASP A 62 4.67 -7.36 -16.98
N GLU A 63 5.06 -8.53 -16.44
CA GLU A 63 4.27 -9.73 -16.52
C GLU A 63 2.96 -9.62 -15.75
N THR A 64 1.89 -10.13 -16.34
CA THR A 64 0.62 -10.37 -15.66
C THR A 64 0.86 -11.44 -14.60
N TYR A 65 0.81 -11.02 -13.38
CA TYR A 65 1.21 -11.80 -12.24
C TYR A 65 0.02 -12.58 -11.65
N ASN A 66 0.21 -13.88 -11.49
CA ASN A 66 -0.70 -14.70 -10.71
C ASN A 66 -0.22 -14.77 -9.26
N ASN A 67 -0.95 -14.16 -8.33
CA ASN A 67 -0.61 -14.13 -6.91
C ASN A 67 -0.53 -15.51 -6.23
N PHE A 68 -0.97 -16.56 -6.91
CA PHE A 68 -1.00 -17.92 -6.35
C PHE A 68 0.20 -18.78 -6.76
N LEU A 69 0.95 -18.36 -7.78
CA LEU A 69 2.09 -19.12 -8.29
C LEU A 69 3.32 -18.23 -8.34
N ALA A 70 4.39 -18.69 -7.71
CA ALA A 70 5.67 -18.00 -7.81
C ALA A 70 6.10 -17.94 -9.29
N PRO A 71 6.51 -16.76 -9.81
CA PRO A 71 6.91 -16.60 -11.21
C PRO A 71 8.25 -17.32 -11.47
N SER A 72 8.18 -18.61 -11.71
CA SER A 72 9.34 -19.49 -11.88
C SER A 72 10.29 -19.00 -12.98
N ASN A 73 9.74 -18.47 -14.08
CA ASN A 73 10.53 -17.92 -15.18
C ASN A 73 11.37 -16.71 -14.74
N LEU A 74 10.77 -15.79 -14.00
CA LEU A 74 11.45 -14.62 -13.47
C LEU A 74 12.57 -15.01 -12.50
N ILE A 75 12.30 -15.98 -11.61
CA ILE A 75 13.30 -16.51 -10.68
C ILE A 75 14.47 -17.13 -11.44
N ASN A 76 14.19 -17.97 -12.43
CA ASN A 76 15.21 -18.62 -13.23
C ASN A 76 16.06 -17.62 -14.01
N GLN A 77 15.44 -16.61 -14.60
CA GLN A 77 16.14 -15.51 -15.26
C GLN A 77 17.08 -14.78 -14.28
N CYS A 78 16.60 -14.43 -13.09
CA CYS A 78 17.42 -13.77 -12.08
C CYS A 78 18.58 -14.67 -11.60
N LYS A 79 18.34 -15.96 -11.36
CA LYS A 79 19.39 -16.93 -10.98
C LYS A 79 20.48 -17.07 -12.03
N SER A 80 20.15 -16.92 -13.31
CA SER A 80 21.16 -17.00 -14.37
C SER A 80 22.07 -15.75 -14.39
N GLN A 81 21.62 -14.63 -13.89
CA GLN A 81 22.34 -13.35 -13.88
C GLN A 81 23.00 -13.04 -12.54
N ILE A 82 22.37 -13.45 -11.42
CA ILE A 82 22.83 -13.16 -10.07
C ILE A 82 23.51 -14.40 -9.50
N LYS A 83 24.84 -14.33 -9.36
CA LYS A 83 25.63 -15.43 -8.80
C LYS A 83 25.51 -15.46 -7.26
N ASN A 84 25.73 -16.61 -6.67
CA ASN A 84 25.70 -16.81 -5.21
C ASN A 84 24.41 -16.25 -4.61
N CYS A 85 23.24 -16.73 -5.05
CA CYS A 85 21.98 -16.23 -4.55
C CYS A 85 21.15 -17.33 -3.89
N VAL A 86 20.49 -16.97 -2.80
CA VAL A 86 19.37 -17.71 -2.23
C VAL A 86 18.05 -17.09 -2.70
N VAL A 87 17.03 -17.91 -2.82
CA VAL A 87 15.67 -17.44 -3.11
C VAL A 87 14.85 -17.59 -1.85
N VAL A 88 14.28 -16.48 -1.42
CA VAL A 88 13.33 -16.41 -0.32
C VAL A 88 11.98 -16.01 -0.91
N ALA A 89 10.93 -16.76 -0.62
CA ALA A 89 9.58 -16.49 -1.13
C ALA A 89 8.57 -16.41 0.01
N SER A 90 7.61 -15.52 -0.12
CA SER A 90 6.55 -15.31 0.86
C SER A 90 5.25 -14.83 0.20
N GLY A 91 4.12 -15.08 0.83
CA GLY A 91 2.80 -14.70 0.35
C GLY A 91 2.15 -15.70 -0.61
N TYR A 92 2.87 -16.74 -1.00
CA TYR A 92 2.33 -17.78 -1.87
C TYR A 92 1.57 -18.83 -1.07
N TYR A 93 0.48 -19.33 -1.65
CA TYR A 93 -0.27 -20.41 -1.02
C TYR A 93 0.56 -21.67 -0.96
N ASP A 94 0.66 -22.22 0.22
CA ASP A 94 1.10 -23.58 0.45
C ASP A 94 -0.03 -24.39 1.10
N SER A 95 0.15 -25.70 1.18
CA SER A 95 -0.82 -26.62 1.77
C SER A 95 -1.01 -26.45 3.28
N THR A 96 -0.26 -25.55 3.92
CA THR A 96 -0.30 -25.30 5.38
C THR A 96 -1.24 -24.16 5.77
N PHE A 97 -1.87 -23.53 4.80
CA PHE A 97 -2.82 -22.43 5.05
C PHE A 97 -4.12 -22.96 5.64
N ASP A 98 -4.31 -22.72 6.93
CA ASP A 98 -5.49 -23.13 7.69
C ASP A 98 -6.49 -21.98 7.97
N GLY A 99 -6.18 -20.76 7.51
CA GLY A 99 -7.01 -19.58 7.76
C GLY A 99 -6.93 -19.00 9.18
N SER A 100 -6.13 -19.60 10.08
CA SER A 100 -6.06 -19.17 11.49
C SER A 100 -5.24 -17.90 11.72
N THR A 101 -4.37 -17.53 10.76
CA THR A 101 -3.53 -16.33 10.81
C THR A 101 -4.02 -15.27 9.83
N GLY A 102 -3.88 -14.01 10.23
CA GLY A 102 -4.19 -12.88 9.35
C GLY A 102 -3.38 -12.91 8.06
N PHE A 103 -3.97 -12.38 6.96
CA PHE A 103 -3.34 -12.40 5.64
C PHE A 103 -1.90 -11.86 5.65
N TRP A 104 -1.65 -10.73 6.32
CA TRP A 104 -0.32 -10.13 6.39
C TRP A 104 0.64 -10.84 7.35
N GLU A 105 0.12 -11.36 8.46
CA GLU A 105 0.90 -12.10 9.43
C GLU A 105 1.49 -13.38 8.82
N ARG A 106 0.76 -14.01 7.92
CA ARG A 106 1.22 -15.20 7.19
C ARG A 106 2.49 -14.94 6.38
N PHE A 107 2.63 -13.77 5.74
CA PHE A 107 3.85 -13.44 5.01
C PHE A 107 5.08 -13.54 5.91
N TYR A 108 5.00 -13.02 7.13
CA TYR A 108 6.09 -13.07 8.09
C TYR A 108 6.30 -14.47 8.66
N THR A 109 5.24 -15.21 8.90
CA THR A 109 5.31 -16.61 9.39
C THR A 109 6.04 -17.51 8.39
N GLN A 110 5.75 -17.38 7.09
CA GLN A 110 6.46 -18.11 6.04
C GLN A 110 7.96 -17.80 5.98
N LEU A 111 8.36 -16.61 6.42
CA LEU A 111 9.76 -16.20 6.53
C LEU A 111 10.42 -16.62 7.84
N CYS A 112 9.71 -17.30 8.72
CA CYS A 112 10.12 -17.56 10.10
C CYS A 112 10.48 -16.27 10.86
N LEU A 113 9.83 -15.15 10.52
CA LEU A 113 9.99 -13.87 11.17
C LEU A 113 8.80 -13.58 12.09
N PRO A 114 9.01 -13.08 13.31
CA PRO A 114 7.92 -12.64 14.15
C PRO A 114 7.25 -11.40 13.52
N TYR A 115 5.93 -11.39 13.44
CA TYR A 115 5.17 -10.30 12.80
C TYR A 115 5.47 -8.91 13.40
N ARG A 116 5.82 -8.86 14.70
CA ARG A 116 6.24 -7.62 15.37
C ARG A 116 7.43 -6.89 14.71
N ILE A 117 8.22 -7.57 13.86
CA ILE A 117 9.29 -6.93 13.08
C ILE A 117 8.73 -5.81 12.20
N ARG A 118 7.50 -5.92 11.73
CA ARG A 118 6.83 -4.90 10.91
C ARG A 118 6.86 -3.52 11.56
N TYR A 119 6.78 -3.46 12.88
CA TYR A 119 6.78 -2.22 13.65
C TYR A 119 8.17 -1.73 14.06
N GLN A 120 9.24 -2.39 13.62
CA GLN A 120 10.63 -1.98 13.90
C GLN A 120 11.22 -1.06 12.82
N TYR A 121 10.54 -0.93 11.68
CA TYR A 121 10.98 -0.17 10.53
C TYR A 121 9.83 0.70 10.04
N GLU A 122 9.60 1.82 10.75
CA GLU A 122 8.50 2.75 10.44
C GLU A 122 8.96 3.89 9.53
N ASP A 123 10.28 4.06 9.35
CA ASP A 123 10.86 5.13 8.53
C ASP A 123 10.82 4.75 7.05
N ILE A 124 9.80 5.21 6.35
CA ILE A 124 9.75 5.14 4.89
C ILE A 124 10.39 6.36 4.26
N ASN A 125 11.01 6.18 3.09
CA ASN A 125 11.60 7.29 2.36
C ASN A 125 10.50 8.17 1.72
N ARG A 126 10.42 9.43 2.16
CA ARG A 126 9.40 10.41 1.75
C ARG A 126 10.01 11.54 0.92
N ASN A 127 9.25 12.07 -0.02
CA ASN A 127 9.62 13.29 -0.74
C ASN A 127 8.76 14.46 -0.27
N ASN A 128 9.24 15.14 0.76
CA ASN A 128 8.51 16.24 1.41
C ASN A 128 8.14 17.37 0.44
N GLU A 129 8.96 17.66 -0.57
CA GLU A 129 8.68 18.72 -1.54
C GLU A 129 7.44 18.36 -2.39
N ARG A 130 7.39 17.15 -2.95
CA ARG A 130 6.23 16.70 -3.74
C ARG A 130 4.97 16.57 -2.90
N GLU A 131 5.10 16.02 -1.68
CA GLU A 131 3.99 15.86 -0.75
C GLU A 131 3.39 17.22 -0.36
N LEU A 132 4.24 18.20 0.00
CA LEU A 132 3.79 19.55 0.36
C LEU A 132 3.20 20.30 -0.84
N SER A 133 3.75 20.11 -2.04
CA SER A 133 3.19 20.69 -3.26
C SER A 133 1.77 20.20 -3.50
N LEU A 134 1.55 18.88 -3.44
CA LEU A 134 0.24 18.28 -3.59
C LEU A 134 -0.73 18.73 -2.47
N TYR A 135 -0.28 18.68 -1.22
CA TYR A 135 -1.07 19.12 -0.07
C TYR A 135 -1.52 20.58 -0.20
N ASN A 136 -0.60 21.51 -0.52
CA ASN A 136 -0.91 22.93 -0.64
C ASN A 136 -1.90 23.20 -1.77
N SER A 137 -1.78 22.50 -2.89
CA SER A 137 -2.71 22.62 -4.01
C SER A 137 -4.13 22.22 -3.59
N ILE A 138 -4.26 21.11 -2.88
CA ILE A 138 -5.56 20.60 -2.41
C ILE A 138 -6.15 21.52 -1.33
N VAL A 139 -5.36 21.92 -0.33
CA VAL A 139 -5.81 22.80 0.75
C VAL A 139 -6.17 24.18 0.22
N GLY A 140 -5.46 24.70 -0.78
CA GLY A 140 -5.80 25.96 -1.46
C GLY A 140 -7.20 25.95 -2.07
N MET A 141 -7.67 24.80 -2.50
CA MET A 141 -8.97 24.61 -3.13
C MET A 141 -10.09 24.27 -2.13
N PHE A 142 -9.83 23.36 -1.19
CA PHE A 142 -10.84 22.77 -0.30
C PHE A 142 -10.79 23.29 1.12
N GLY A 143 -9.77 24.04 1.48
CA GLY A 143 -9.48 24.36 2.86
C GLY A 143 -8.85 23.21 3.62
N LYS A 144 -8.58 23.42 4.92
CA LYS A 144 -7.85 22.47 5.76
C LYS A 144 -8.69 21.33 6.32
N ASN A 145 -10.02 21.42 6.20
CA ASN A 145 -10.93 20.41 6.71
C ASN A 145 -11.50 19.60 5.54
N TYR A 146 -11.02 18.40 5.35
CA TYR A 146 -11.45 17.48 4.27
C TYR A 146 -11.37 16.04 4.71
N ILE A 147 -12.02 15.18 3.96
CA ILE A 147 -11.98 13.74 4.08
C ILE A 147 -11.02 13.20 3.03
N PHE A 148 -10.09 12.35 3.44
CA PHE A 148 -9.36 11.48 2.52
C PHE A 148 -10.14 10.19 2.35
N LEU A 149 -10.55 9.89 1.12
CA LEU A 149 -11.33 8.71 0.77
C LEU A 149 -10.60 7.90 -0.29
N HIS A 150 -10.38 6.61 -0.05
CA HIS A 150 -9.94 5.67 -1.08
C HIS A 150 -10.78 4.40 -1.07
N ASP A 151 -11.46 4.12 -2.17
CA ASP A 151 -12.18 2.88 -2.40
C ASP A 151 -11.56 2.05 -3.54
N HIS A 152 -11.79 0.75 -3.49
CA HIS A 152 -11.25 -0.21 -4.46
C HIS A 152 -12.35 -0.72 -5.36
N ARG A 153 -12.74 0.07 -6.38
CA ARG A 153 -13.84 -0.33 -7.26
C ARG A 153 -13.47 -1.32 -8.34
N ASN A 154 -12.21 -1.46 -8.67
CA ASN A 154 -11.75 -2.17 -9.87
C ASN A 154 -11.05 -3.49 -9.58
N ILE A 155 -11.13 -4.03 -8.36
CA ILE A 155 -10.58 -5.35 -8.07
C ILE A 155 -11.71 -6.38 -8.09
N ALA A 156 -11.49 -7.48 -8.80
CA ALA A 156 -12.45 -8.56 -9.02
C ALA A 156 -13.05 -9.20 -7.76
N TYR A 157 -12.59 -8.80 -6.57
CA TYR A 157 -12.97 -9.39 -5.29
C TYR A 157 -13.65 -8.43 -4.31
N THR A 158 -13.69 -7.11 -4.60
CA THR A 158 -14.25 -6.12 -3.66
C THR A 158 -14.97 -5.00 -4.41
N HIS A 159 -16.22 -5.27 -4.80
CA HIS A 159 -17.06 -4.31 -5.53
C HIS A 159 -18.00 -3.53 -4.59
N TYR A 160 -17.47 -2.89 -3.53
CA TYR A 160 -18.33 -2.07 -2.71
C TYR A 160 -17.97 -0.59 -2.80
N ASP A 161 -19.02 0.20 -3.00
CA ASP A 161 -18.94 1.64 -2.97
C ASP A 161 -19.08 2.12 -1.53
N ILE A 162 -18.01 2.65 -0.96
CA ILE A 162 -18.04 3.20 0.40
C ILE A 162 -18.52 4.65 0.45
N ARG A 163 -18.66 5.33 -0.69
CA ARG A 163 -19.06 6.75 -0.79
C ARG A 163 -20.37 7.06 -0.08
N PRO A 164 -21.45 6.29 -0.25
CA PRO A 164 -22.70 6.57 0.44
C PRO A 164 -22.54 6.59 1.97
N ASN A 165 -21.72 5.69 2.51
CA ASN A 165 -21.47 5.63 3.95
C ASN A 165 -20.68 6.84 4.47
N VAL A 166 -19.83 7.43 3.65
CA VAL A 166 -19.05 8.64 3.99
C VAL A 166 -19.93 9.87 3.92
N ARG A 167 -20.69 10.06 2.85
CA ARG A 167 -21.54 11.24 2.61
C ARG A 167 -22.66 11.39 3.63
N VAL A 168 -23.24 10.30 4.11
CA VAL A 168 -24.33 10.36 5.12
C VAL A 168 -23.82 10.87 6.47
N LYS A 169 -22.51 10.83 6.73
CA LYS A 169 -21.94 11.11 8.04
C LYS A 169 -21.14 12.41 8.15
N SER A 170 -20.86 13.09 7.03
CA SER A 170 -20.03 14.28 7.04
C SER A 170 -20.35 15.23 5.88
N ASP A 171 -20.41 16.53 6.18
CA ASP A 171 -20.57 17.62 5.20
C ASP A 171 -19.19 18.13 4.69
N LEU A 172 -18.09 17.51 5.09
CA LEU A 172 -16.76 17.93 4.69
C LEU A 172 -16.50 17.60 3.20
N PRO A 173 -15.70 18.42 2.51
CA PRO A 173 -15.22 18.10 1.18
C PRO A 173 -14.48 16.76 1.17
N VAL A 174 -14.69 15.95 0.13
CA VAL A 174 -14.07 14.64 -0.01
C VAL A 174 -13.00 14.69 -1.09
N PHE A 175 -11.76 14.38 -0.73
CA PHE A 175 -10.68 14.14 -1.69
C PHE A 175 -10.51 12.65 -1.92
N HIS A 176 -10.50 12.24 -3.18
CA HIS A 176 -10.30 10.85 -3.59
C HIS A 176 -9.18 10.75 -4.65
N PRO A 177 -8.11 10.00 -4.41
CA PRO A 177 -6.97 9.89 -5.32
C PRO A 177 -7.21 8.95 -6.52
N ASN A 178 -8.46 8.81 -6.98
CA ASN A 178 -8.81 7.96 -8.11
C ASN A 178 -9.57 8.78 -9.17
N ILE A 179 -8.97 8.91 -10.35
CA ILE A 179 -9.57 9.66 -11.46
C ILE A 179 -10.98 9.17 -11.84
N ASN A 180 -11.21 7.87 -11.76
CA ASN A 180 -12.50 7.28 -12.12
C ASN A 180 -13.62 7.65 -11.12
N TYR A 181 -13.27 8.04 -9.89
CA TYR A 181 -14.25 8.51 -8.92
C TYR A 181 -15.00 9.75 -9.40
N TYR A 182 -14.26 10.64 -10.03
CA TYR A 182 -14.81 11.92 -10.48
C TYR A 182 -15.62 11.79 -11.78
N SER A 183 -15.22 10.91 -12.69
CA SER A 183 -15.98 10.65 -13.92
C SER A 183 -17.36 10.04 -13.67
N GLU A 184 -17.53 9.28 -12.59
CA GLU A 184 -18.81 8.70 -12.23
C GLU A 184 -19.75 9.68 -11.48
N LEU A 185 -19.19 10.79 -10.98
CA LEU A 185 -19.96 11.88 -10.37
C LEU A 185 -20.49 12.89 -11.38
N GLU A 186 -20.26 12.71 -12.68
CA GLU A 186 -20.72 13.64 -13.74
C GLU A 186 -22.23 13.93 -13.70
N ASN A 187 -23.02 13.04 -13.15
CA ASN A 187 -24.45 13.24 -12.98
C ASN A 187 -24.82 13.99 -11.68
N GLU A 188 -23.87 14.25 -10.80
CA GLU A 188 -24.03 15.02 -9.60
C GLU A 188 -23.27 16.34 -9.78
N THR A 189 -23.95 17.46 -9.66
CA THR A 189 -23.45 18.83 -9.81
C THR A 189 -22.24 19.12 -8.88
N ASN A 190 -21.08 18.59 -9.19
CA ASN A 190 -19.84 18.96 -8.53
C ASN A 190 -19.09 19.94 -9.44
N PRO A 191 -19.08 21.25 -9.15
CA PRO A 191 -18.49 22.28 -10.02
C PRO A 191 -16.96 22.20 -10.13
N HIS A 192 -16.30 21.31 -9.38
CA HIS A 192 -14.84 21.17 -9.35
C HIS A 192 -14.34 19.89 -10.02
N HIS A 193 -15.22 19.17 -10.71
CA HIS A 193 -14.94 17.85 -11.27
C HIS A 193 -13.71 17.81 -12.21
N ASP A 194 -13.63 18.73 -13.15
CA ASP A 194 -12.55 18.75 -14.16
C ASP A 194 -11.18 19.15 -13.59
N LEU A 195 -11.16 19.96 -12.55
CA LEU A 195 -9.93 20.39 -11.90
C LEU A 195 -9.30 19.28 -11.03
N TRP A 196 -10.12 18.38 -10.49
CA TRP A 196 -9.64 17.32 -9.60
C TRP A 196 -8.90 16.21 -10.32
N SER A 197 -9.28 15.93 -11.55
CA SER A 197 -8.86 14.70 -12.22
C SER A 197 -7.47 14.77 -12.81
N SER A 198 -6.94 15.94 -13.17
CA SER A 198 -5.67 16.05 -13.90
C SER A 198 -4.54 16.72 -13.12
N GLU A 199 -4.85 17.74 -12.31
CA GLU A 199 -3.81 18.56 -11.65
C GLU A 199 -3.39 18.05 -10.27
N PHE A 200 -4.24 17.23 -9.63
CA PHE A 200 -4.06 16.80 -8.24
C PHE A 200 -3.84 15.31 -8.04
N MET A 201 -3.61 14.59 -9.13
CA MET A 201 -3.37 13.16 -9.09
C MET A 201 -1.87 12.87 -9.23
N SER A 202 -1.33 12.11 -8.30
CA SER A 202 0.00 11.54 -8.43
C SER A 202 -0.09 10.06 -8.74
N ASP A 203 0.78 9.58 -9.63
CA ASP A 203 0.99 8.16 -9.88
C ASP A 203 1.95 7.53 -8.84
N ASN A 204 2.40 8.32 -7.88
CA ASN A 204 3.18 7.87 -6.74
C ASN A 204 2.36 7.97 -5.45
N LEU A 205 1.98 6.83 -4.91
CA LEU A 205 1.16 6.73 -3.70
C LEU A 205 1.78 7.43 -2.49
N LEU A 206 3.11 7.51 -2.41
CA LEU A 206 3.81 8.18 -1.31
C LEU A 206 3.63 9.70 -1.32
N ASP A 207 3.29 10.32 -2.45
CA ASP A 207 3.07 11.76 -2.52
C ASP A 207 1.83 12.21 -1.73
N TYR A 208 0.94 11.27 -1.37
CA TYR A 208 -0.26 11.55 -0.57
C TYR A 208 -0.03 11.51 0.94
N CYS A 209 1.17 11.17 1.44
CA CYS A 209 1.41 10.99 2.87
C CYS A 209 1.04 12.24 3.68
N THR A 210 1.58 13.41 3.34
CA THR A 210 1.25 14.68 4.03
C THR A 210 -0.23 15.02 3.94
N LEU A 211 -0.88 14.74 2.80
CA LEU A 211 -2.31 14.95 2.63
C LEU A 211 -3.13 14.05 3.57
N ILE A 212 -2.77 12.80 3.70
CA ILE A 212 -3.45 11.84 4.58
C ILE A 212 -3.28 12.26 6.04
N GLU A 213 -2.06 12.57 6.47
CA GLU A 213 -1.73 12.97 7.85
C GLU A 213 -2.46 14.23 8.33
N ASN A 214 -2.82 15.12 7.39
CA ASN A 214 -3.51 16.38 7.68
C ASN A 214 -5.00 16.35 7.35
N SER A 215 -5.56 15.22 6.95
CA SER A 215 -6.99 15.08 6.74
C SER A 215 -7.77 15.14 8.05
N THR A 216 -9.02 15.60 8.01
CA THR A 216 -9.91 15.58 9.18
C THR A 216 -10.40 14.16 9.46
N GLU A 217 -10.73 13.44 8.38
CA GLU A 217 -11.18 12.07 8.44
C GLU A 217 -10.48 11.24 7.35
N ILE A 218 -10.27 9.95 7.63
CA ILE A 218 -9.74 8.97 6.68
C ILE A 218 -10.77 7.85 6.51
N HIS A 219 -11.10 7.57 5.27
CA HIS A 219 -11.95 6.45 4.89
C HIS A 219 -11.25 5.64 3.79
N VAL A 220 -10.82 4.43 4.10
CA VAL A 220 -10.09 3.58 3.15
C VAL A 220 -10.67 2.18 3.12
N SER A 221 -10.71 1.60 1.93
CA SER A 221 -10.94 0.17 1.78
C SER A 221 -9.63 -0.61 1.97
N ASP A 222 -9.72 -1.94 1.98
CA ASP A 222 -8.55 -2.82 1.91
C ASP A 222 -7.81 -2.60 0.59
N SER A 223 -6.71 -1.86 0.66
CA SER A 223 -5.98 -1.36 -0.50
C SER A 223 -4.52 -1.06 -0.16
N SER A 224 -3.75 -0.63 -1.16
CA SER A 224 -2.37 -0.16 -0.94
C SER A 224 -2.31 1.02 0.03
N PHE A 225 -3.35 1.86 0.10
CA PHE A 225 -3.41 2.94 1.08
C PHE A 225 -3.58 2.41 2.51
N SER A 226 -4.40 1.38 2.74
CA SER A 226 -4.49 0.78 4.07
C SER A 226 -3.15 0.20 4.54
N CYS A 227 -2.36 -0.37 3.62
CA CYS A 227 -1.02 -0.87 3.91
C CYS A 227 0.00 0.26 4.21
N LEU A 228 -0.25 1.47 3.73
CA LEU A 228 0.58 2.65 3.99
C LEU A 228 0.31 3.26 5.37
N MET A 229 -0.94 3.18 5.88
CA MET A 229 -1.35 3.88 7.11
C MET A 229 -0.46 3.62 8.35
N PRO A 230 0.09 2.41 8.59
CA PRO A 230 0.97 2.17 9.73
C PRO A 230 2.27 3.00 9.75
N PHE A 231 2.65 3.60 8.62
CA PHE A 231 3.87 4.41 8.48
C PHE A 231 3.62 5.92 8.65
N LEU A 232 2.36 6.33 8.88
CA LEU A 232 1.96 7.72 8.90
C LEU A 232 1.66 8.23 10.32
N ASP A 233 1.96 9.51 10.58
CA ASP A 233 1.57 10.17 11.83
C ASP A 233 0.10 10.62 11.79
N LEU A 234 -0.80 9.75 12.18
CA LEU A 234 -2.24 9.97 12.14
C LEU A 234 -2.84 10.47 13.46
N LYS A 235 -2.03 11.03 14.36
CA LYS A 235 -2.50 11.49 15.69
C LYS A 235 -3.50 12.63 15.63
N ASN A 236 -3.44 13.48 14.58
CA ASN A 236 -4.32 14.63 14.41
C ASN A 236 -5.61 14.30 13.63
N VAL A 237 -5.69 13.13 13.03
CA VAL A 237 -6.88 12.67 12.31
C VAL A 237 -7.97 12.32 13.31
N LYS A 238 -9.12 13.00 13.20
CA LYS A 238 -10.23 12.88 14.17
C LYS A 238 -10.98 11.56 14.05
N ARG A 239 -11.11 11.06 12.81
CA ARG A 239 -11.84 9.83 12.52
C ARG A 239 -11.11 9.00 11.49
N LYS A 240 -11.00 7.71 11.75
CA LYS A 240 -10.31 6.75 10.89
C LYS A 240 -11.17 5.52 10.69
N CYS A 241 -11.57 5.26 9.45
CA CYS A 241 -12.42 4.13 9.08
C CYS A 241 -11.72 3.23 8.06
N ILE A 242 -11.76 1.94 8.28
CA ILE A 242 -11.37 0.94 7.29
C ILE A 242 -12.57 0.09 6.91
N TYR A 243 -12.80 -0.04 5.62
CA TYR A 243 -13.91 -0.79 5.03
C TYR A 243 -13.37 -2.09 4.46
N THR A 244 -13.85 -3.22 4.96
CA THR A 244 -13.36 -4.53 4.55
C THR A 244 -14.45 -5.59 4.58
N ASN A 245 -14.35 -6.57 3.69
CA ASN A 245 -15.11 -7.81 3.72
C ASN A 245 -14.29 -8.98 4.27
N LEU A 246 -13.00 -8.75 4.54
CA LEU A 246 -12.11 -9.77 5.07
C LEU A 246 -12.36 -9.99 6.57
N ASP A 247 -11.92 -11.15 7.03
CA ASP A 247 -12.02 -11.51 8.43
C ASP A 247 -11.37 -10.43 9.30
N VAL A 248 -12.18 -9.85 10.17
CA VAL A 248 -11.87 -8.68 11.00
C VAL A 248 -10.61 -8.89 11.85
N VAL A 249 -10.26 -10.14 12.14
CA VAL A 249 -9.09 -10.52 12.95
C VAL A 249 -7.79 -9.99 12.38
N SER A 250 -7.65 -9.95 11.05
CA SER A 250 -6.43 -9.48 10.35
C SER A 250 -6.13 -8.00 10.59
N TYR A 251 -7.16 -7.19 10.89
CA TYR A 251 -7.03 -5.75 11.03
C TYR A 251 -6.94 -5.27 12.47
N HIS A 252 -7.35 -6.09 13.44
CA HIS A 252 -7.40 -5.68 14.85
C HIS A 252 -6.03 -5.30 15.43
N SER A 253 -4.96 -5.92 14.99
CA SER A 253 -3.62 -5.61 15.50
C SER A 253 -3.06 -4.30 14.98
N GLU A 254 -3.38 -3.94 13.73
CA GLU A 254 -2.82 -2.76 13.04
C GLU A 254 -3.70 -1.52 13.16
N PHE A 255 -5.02 -1.72 13.25
CA PHE A 255 -6.01 -0.65 13.25
C PHE A 255 -6.76 -0.55 14.58
N LYS A 256 -6.05 -0.68 15.72
CA LYS A 256 -6.63 -0.69 17.07
C LYS A 256 -7.54 0.50 17.39
N ASN A 257 -7.26 1.65 16.79
CA ASN A 257 -7.98 2.90 17.02
C ASN A 257 -8.80 3.34 15.80
N TRP A 258 -9.13 2.39 14.93
CA TRP A 258 -9.93 2.62 13.74
C TRP A 258 -11.33 2.04 13.88
N GLU A 259 -12.30 2.69 13.25
CA GLU A 259 -13.61 2.09 13.04
C GLU A 259 -13.48 1.05 11.91
N ILE A 260 -13.71 -0.22 12.23
CA ILE A 260 -13.72 -1.29 11.25
C ILE A 260 -15.15 -1.46 10.76
N MET A 261 -15.37 -1.20 9.48
CA MET A 261 -16.69 -1.25 8.85
C MET A 261 -16.78 -2.49 7.97
N ALA A 262 -17.60 -3.44 8.39
CA ALA A 262 -17.93 -4.57 7.53
C ALA A 262 -18.75 -4.07 6.35
N VAL A 263 -18.29 -4.34 5.13
CA VAL A 263 -19.04 -4.07 3.91
C VAL A 263 -19.63 -5.37 3.44
N GLY A 264 -20.95 -5.35 3.29
CA GLY A 264 -21.74 -6.55 3.10
C GLY A 264 -21.28 -7.42 1.94
N VAL A 265 -21.38 -8.71 2.20
CA VAL A 265 -21.36 -9.79 1.22
C VAL A 265 -22.64 -9.74 0.38
#